data_494e3597c293e07f1e3853936b510813
#
_entry.id   494e3597c293e07f1e3853936b510813
#
_cell.length_a   1.000
_cell.length_b   1.000
_cell.length_c   1.000
_cell.angle_alpha   90.00
_cell.angle_beta   90.00
_cell.angle_gamma   90.00
#
_symmetry.space_group_name_H-M   'P 1'
#
loop_
_entity.id
_entity.type
_entity.pdbx_description
1 polymer ?
#
loop_
_entity_poly.entity_id
_entity_poly.type
_entity_poly.pdbx_seq_one_letter_code
_entity_poly.pdbx_strand_id
1 'polypeptide(L)'
;APVGAGDLLELRDDDDPDTFLTALARRDAAAGEMLDVELPRPPGKRCRVRIIRSQAAIDRADDVLKRAYPRKRPVDVRVRARLGKPFEVELFCCDDPSLTACAQGFTVEKARTRPVSSDDLVEHVGRMGSSPFEMRTCSVELDEGCGMGFSAVHKVRAAACDLLEEAILAPSRRRSELAERLDIPSHRGVADSANEHNDARSAEAMVCALATSLEAADAAR
;
A
#
# COMPACT_ATOMS: atom_id res chain seq x y z
N ALA A 1 21.02 3.78 -20.83
CA ALA A 1 20.32 3.94 -19.55
C ALA A 1 21.33 4.28 -18.46
N PRO A 2 20.97 5.03 -17.43
CA PRO A 2 21.83 5.20 -16.26
C PRO A 2 21.94 3.86 -15.49
N VAL A 3 23.05 3.70 -14.76
CA VAL A 3 23.34 2.54 -13.92
C VAL A 3 23.57 3.03 -12.50
N GLY A 4 22.92 2.39 -11.53
CA GLY A 4 23.08 2.71 -10.10
C GLY A 4 24.13 1.83 -9.42
N ALA A 5 24.76 2.34 -8.37
CA ALA A 5 25.62 1.54 -7.51
C ALA A 5 24.80 0.36 -6.91
N GLY A 6 25.35 -0.85 -6.98
CA GLY A 6 24.65 -2.06 -6.55
C GLY A 6 23.80 -2.74 -7.64
N ASP A 7 23.64 -2.11 -8.81
CA ASP A 7 22.97 -2.77 -9.94
C ASP A 7 23.77 -3.98 -10.41
N LEU A 8 23.08 -5.07 -10.72
CA LEU A 8 23.67 -6.26 -11.32
C LEU A 8 23.52 -6.20 -12.83
N LEU A 9 24.66 -6.22 -13.51
CA LEU A 9 24.78 -6.19 -14.96
C LEU A 9 24.98 -7.59 -15.48
N GLU A 10 24.31 -7.92 -16.57
CA GLU A 10 24.58 -9.11 -17.38
C GLU A 10 25.30 -8.68 -18.67
N LEU A 11 26.40 -9.31 -18.97
CA LEU A 11 27.14 -9.17 -20.23
C LEU A 11 26.96 -10.46 -21.01
N ARG A 12 26.15 -10.43 -22.05
CA ARG A 12 25.85 -11.58 -22.87
C ARG A 12 26.64 -11.48 -24.18
N ASP A 13 27.34 -12.52 -24.49
CA ASP A 13 28.10 -12.61 -25.74
C ASP A 13 27.12 -12.70 -26.95
N ASP A 14 27.33 -11.87 -27.96
CA ASP A 14 26.49 -11.89 -29.18
C ASP A 14 26.80 -13.09 -30.06
N ASP A 15 28.03 -13.66 -30.00
CA ASP A 15 28.46 -14.81 -30.79
C ASP A 15 28.08 -16.15 -30.09
N ASP A 16 27.88 -16.16 -28.78
CA ASP A 16 27.41 -17.28 -27.95
C ASP A 16 26.35 -16.82 -26.92
N PRO A 17 25.07 -16.75 -27.31
CA PRO A 17 24.00 -16.23 -26.47
C PRO A 17 23.75 -17.02 -25.17
N ASP A 18 24.18 -18.28 -25.10
CA ASP A 18 24.03 -19.11 -23.89
C ASP A 18 25.12 -18.80 -22.86
N THR A 19 26.19 -18.12 -23.27
CA THR A 19 27.27 -17.67 -22.38
C THR A 19 27.04 -16.23 -21.93
N PHE A 20 27.03 -16.03 -20.63
CA PHE A 20 26.94 -14.68 -20.02
C PHE A 20 27.85 -14.53 -18.80
N LEU A 21 28.20 -13.31 -18.51
CA LEU A 21 28.92 -12.91 -17.32
C LEU A 21 28.07 -11.93 -16.52
N THR A 22 28.27 -11.88 -15.23
CA THR A 22 27.62 -10.88 -14.37
C THR A 22 28.67 -10.01 -13.69
N ALA A 23 28.34 -8.73 -13.52
CA ALA A 23 29.16 -7.76 -12.82
C ALA A 23 28.30 -6.87 -11.92
N LEU A 24 28.84 -6.48 -10.79
CA LEU A 24 28.22 -5.54 -9.89
C LEU A 24 28.73 -4.13 -10.21
N ALA A 25 27.83 -3.17 -10.41
CA ALA A 25 28.19 -1.76 -10.51
C ALA A 25 28.61 -1.23 -9.14
N ARG A 26 29.82 -0.73 -9.00
CA ARG A 26 30.34 -0.22 -7.72
C ARG A 26 30.05 1.27 -7.49
N ARG A 27 29.65 2.00 -8.53
CA ARG A 27 29.29 3.41 -8.47
C ARG A 27 28.15 3.71 -9.45
N ASP A 28 27.56 4.86 -9.28
CA ASP A 28 26.60 5.39 -10.26
C ASP A 28 27.33 5.80 -11.53
N ALA A 29 26.62 5.64 -12.67
CA ALA A 29 27.03 6.15 -13.96
C ALA A 29 25.84 6.69 -14.73
N ALA A 30 25.95 7.89 -15.26
CA ALA A 30 24.94 8.52 -16.11
C ALA A 30 24.90 7.83 -17.49
N ALA A 31 23.80 8.03 -18.23
CA ALA A 31 23.71 7.55 -19.61
C ALA A 31 24.79 8.20 -20.48
N GLY A 32 25.62 7.37 -21.15
CA GLY A 32 26.76 7.79 -21.94
C GLY A 32 28.08 7.92 -21.17
N GLU A 33 28.07 7.75 -19.86
CA GLU A 33 29.29 7.70 -19.04
C GLU A 33 29.90 6.29 -19.08
N MET A 34 31.25 6.23 -19.01
CA MET A 34 31.97 4.97 -18.91
C MET A 34 31.96 4.44 -17.48
N LEU A 35 31.66 3.16 -17.32
CA LEU A 35 31.66 2.47 -16.03
C LEU A 35 32.64 1.28 -16.10
N ASP A 36 33.62 1.28 -15.21
CA ASP A 36 34.51 0.15 -15.02
C ASP A 36 33.82 -0.91 -14.14
N VAL A 37 33.84 -2.17 -14.59
CA VAL A 37 33.29 -3.31 -13.87
C VAL A 37 34.29 -4.44 -13.77
N GLU A 38 34.28 -5.13 -12.64
CA GLU A 38 35.12 -6.32 -12.44
C GLU A 38 34.39 -7.56 -12.99
N LEU A 39 35.11 -8.32 -13.80
CA LEU A 39 34.62 -9.55 -14.39
C LEU A 39 35.51 -10.73 -14.00
N PRO A 40 34.96 -11.94 -13.80
CA PRO A 40 35.72 -13.13 -13.44
C PRO A 40 36.62 -13.64 -14.59
N ARG A 41 36.32 -13.27 -15.84
CA ARG A 41 37.08 -13.57 -17.04
C ARG A 41 36.85 -12.50 -18.11
N PRO A 42 37.71 -12.35 -19.11
CA PRO A 42 37.48 -11.44 -20.23
C PRO A 42 36.14 -11.74 -20.92
N PRO A 43 35.35 -10.72 -21.26
CA PRO A 43 34.15 -10.87 -22.05
C PRO A 43 34.50 -11.18 -23.52
N GLY A 44 33.51 -11.65 -24.29
CA GLY A 44 33.63 -11.79 -25.73
C GLY A 44 33.88 -10.45 -26.43
N LYS A 45 34.24 -10.51 -27.72
CA LYS A 45 34.55 -9.31 -28.52
C LYS A 45 33.34 -8.38 -28.69
N ARG A 46 32.13 -8.93 -28.64
CA ARG A 46 30.87 -8.22 -28.70
C ARG A 46 29.99 -8.72 -27.59
N CYS A 47 29.65 -7.83 -26.67
CA CYS A 47 28.75 -8.16 -25.57
C CYS A 47 27.62 -7.15 -25.49
N ARG A 48 26.41 -7.65 -25.35
CA ARG A 48 25.25 -6.85 -24.98
C ARG A 48 25.18 -6.78 -23.49
N VAL A 49 25.08 -5.55 -22.97
CA VAL A 49 24.99 -5.31 -21.51
C VAL A 49 23.57 -4.92 -21.17
N ARG A 50 23.01 -5.51 -20.11
CA ARG A 50 21.71 -5.14 -19.56
C ARG A 50 21.72 -5.18 -18.04
N ILE A 51 20.91 -4.34 -17.42
CA ILE A 51 20.66 -4.38 -15.97
C ILE A 51 19.65 -5.50 -15.72
N ILE A 52 20.03 -6.54 -14.98
CA ILE A 52 19.15 -7.66 -14.61
C ILE A 52 18.60 -7.52 -13.18
N ARG A 53 19.22 -6.67 -12.35
CA ARG A 53 18.73 -6.33 -11.02
C ARG A 53 19.09 -4.87 -10.72
N SER A 54 18.07 -4.08 -10.40
CA SER A 54 18.28 -2.69 -10.00
C SER A 54 18.23 -2.55 -8.48
N GLN A 55 19.31 -2.09 -7.88
CA GLN A 55 19.40 -1.86 -6.43
C GLN A 55 18.39 -0.79 -6.01
N ALA A 56 18.27 0.30 -6.74
CA ALA A 56 17.29 1.35 -6.45
C ALA A 56 15.84 0.87 -6.49
N ALA A 57 15.52 -0.14 -7.31
CA ALA A 57 14.19 -0.74 -7.33
C ALA A 57 13.94 -1.62 -6.09
N ILE A 58 14.96 -2.37 -5.66
CA ILE A 58 14.92 -3.19 -4.43
C ILE A 58 14.74 -2.29 -3.21
N ASP A 59 15.56 -1.24 -3.08
CA ASP A 59 15.51 -0.31 -1.95
C ASP A 59 14.13 0.36 -1.84
N ARG A 60 13.54 0.76 -2.99
CA ARG A 60 12.17 1.30 -3.01
C ARG A 60 11.12 0.28 -2.59
N ALA A 61 11.26 -0.97 -3.02
CA ALA A 61 10.34 -2.05 -2.61
C ALA A 61 10.46 -2.32 -1.11
N ASP A 62 11.68 -2.39 -0.58
CA ASP A 62 11.93 -2.58 0.84
C ASP A 62 11.38 -1.43 1.69
N ASP A 63 11.51 -0.19 1.21
CA ASP A 63 10.92 0.98 1.88
C ASP A 63 9.40 0.93 1.92
N VAL A 64 8.76 0.42 0.86
CA VAL A 64 7.30 0.21 0.84
C VAL A 64 6.91 -0.90 1.82
N LEU A 65 7.65 -2.02 1.83
CA LEU A 65 7.38 -3.15 2.73
C LEU A 65 7.57 -2.80 4.21
N LYS A 66 8.48 -1.89 4.54
CA LYS A 66 8.69 -1.41 5.92
C LYS A 66 7.55 -0.51 6.43
N ARG A 67 6.73 0.05 5.54
CA ARG A 67 5.60 0.91 5.90
C ARG A 67 4.36 0.05 6.09
N ALA A 68 3.67 0.21 7.23
CA ALA A 68 2.40 -0.47 7.47
C ALA A 68 1.36 -0.08 6.40
N TYR A 69 1.33 1.22 6.04
CA TYR A 69 0.47 1.76 4.99
C TYR A 69 1.26 2.74 4.11
N PRO A 70 1.72 2.32 2.92
CA PRO A 70 2.53 3.16 2.02
C PRO A 70 1.76 4.35 1.45
N ARG A 71 0.43 4.23 1.35
CA ARG A 71 -0.49 5.30 0.94
C ARG A 71 -1.61 5.39 1.96
N LYS A 72 -1.70 6.52 2.63
CA LYS A 72 -2.79 6.80 3.55
C LYS A 72 -3.94 7.48 2.80
N ARG A 73 -5.16 7.12 3.17
CA ARG A 73 -6.37 7.72 2.60
C ARG A 73 -6.72 8.99 3.37
N PRO A 74 -6.90 10.13 2.70
CA PRO A 74 -7.24 11.36 3.39
C PRO A 74 -8.67 11.33 3.93
N VAL A 75 -8.84 11.78 5.18
CA VAL A 75 -10.12 11.88 5.86
C VAL A 75 -10.30 13.26 6.49
N ASP A 76 -11.53 13.75 6.48
CA ASP A 76 -11.94 14.88 7.31
C ASP A 76 -12.48 14.35 8.64
N VAL A 77 -12.19 15.08 9.72
CA VAL A 77 -12.50 14.65 11.07
C VAL A 77 -13.42 15.67 11.74
N ARG A 78 -14.43 15.19 12.42
CA ARG A 78 -15.25 16.00 13.33
C ARG A 78 -15.16 15.43 14.72
N VAL A 79 -14.83 16.27 15.69
CA VAL A 79 -14.75 15.93 17.11
C VAL A 79 -15.83 16.67 17.86
N ARG A 80 -16.59 15.96 18.70
CA ARG A 80 -17.57 16.55 19.60
C ARG A 80 -17.23 16.20 21.03
N ALA A 81 -17.04 17.24 21.85
CA ALA A 81 -16.74 17.15 23.28
C ALA A 81 -17.64 18.08 24.07
N ARG A 82 -18.82 17.61 24.44
CA ARG A 82 -19.82 18.37 25.21
C ARG A 82 -19.94 17.83 26.62
N LEU A 83 -20.00 18.68 27.62
CA LEU A 83 -20.09 18.29 29.02
C LEU A 83 -21.29 17.37 29.27
N GLY A 84 -21.05 16.27 29.97
CA GLY A 84 -22.06 15.25 30.29
C GLY A 84 -22.53 14.40 29.12
N LYS A 85 -21.91 14.54 27.92
CA LYS A 85 -22.21 13.73 26.76
C LYS A 85 -21.01 12.81 26.42
N PRO A 86 -21.22 11.72 25.64
CA PRO A 86 -20.14 10.92 25.13
C PRO A 86 -19.19 11.77 24.29
N PHE A 87 -17.90 11.51 24.40
CA PHE A 87 -16.91 12.03 23.46
C PHE A 87 -17.05 11.30 22.13
N GLU A 88 -17.13 12.04 21.03
CA GLU A 88 -17.37 11.50 19.70
C GLU A 88 -16.26 11.90 18.73
N VAL A 89 -15.86 10.94 17.88
CA VAL A 89 -14.98 11.16 16.73
C VAL A 89 -15.68 10.62 15.50
N GLU A 90 -15.90 11.47 14.51
CA GLU A 90 -16.52 11.13 13.24
C GLU A 90 -15.52 11.37 12.11
N LEU A 91 -15.38 10.38 11.23
CA LEU A 91 -14.47 10.39 10.09
C LEU A 91 -15.27 10.38 8.80
N PHE A 92 -14.81 11.14 7.81
CA PHE A 92 -15.40 11.22 6.47
C PHE A 92 -14.31 10.98 5.44
N CYS A 93 -14.48 10.03 4.53
CA CYS A 93 -13.56 9.87 3.40
C CYS A 93 -13.64 11.05 2.46
N CYS A 94 -12.50 11.64 2.11
CA CYS A 94 -12.46 12.81 1.23
C CYS A 94 -12.82 12.50 -0.22
N ASP A 95 -12.55 11.29 -0.67
CA ASP A 95 -12.80 10.79 -2.04
C ASP A 95 -14.18 10.11 -2.19
N ASP A 96 -14.83 9.75 -1.08
CA ASP A 96 -16.17 9.18 -1.06
C ASP A 96 -16.93 9.62 0.21
N PRO A 97 -17.68 10.73 0.16
CA PRO A 97 -18.41 11.24 1.33
C PRO A 97 -19.50 10.31 1.88
N SER A 98 -19.88 9.26 1.15
CA SER A 98 -20.83 8.26 1.67
C SER A 98 -20.19 7.31 2.67
N LEU A 99 -18.86 7.21 2.65
CA LEU A 99 -18.08 6.40 3.59
C LEU A 99 -17.74 7.24 4.82
N THR A 100 -18.52 7.04 5.86
CA THR A 100 -18.37 7.72 7.16
C THR A 100 -18.38 6.71 8.29
N ALA A 101 -17.71 7.05 9.39
CA ALA A 101 -17.75 6.27 10.61
C ALA A 101 -17.74 7.20 11.84
N CYS A 102 -18.52 6.84 12.84
CA CYS A 102 -18.58 7.58 14.11
C CYS A 102 -18.31 6.60 15.25
N ALA A 103 -17.37 6.95 16.11
CA ALA A 103 -17.13 6.25 17.36
C ALA A 103 -17.44 7.16 18.55
N GLN A 104 -18.08 6.59 19.55
CA GLN A 104 -18.36 7.23 20.84
C GLN A 104 -17.56 6.53 21.93
N GLY A 105 -17.20 7.29 22.96
CA GLY A 105 -16.44 6.76 24.07
C GLY A 105 -16.92 7.24 25.43
N PHE A 106 -15.97 7.66 26.24
CA PHE A 106 -16.20 8.13 27.62
C PHE A 106 -17.09 9.37 27.68
N THR A 107 -17.78 9.55 28.80
CA THR A 107 -18.51 10.80 29.06
C THR A 107 -17.53 11.92 29.36
N VAL A 108 -17.73 13.07 28.70
CA VAL A 108 -16.91 14.27 28.91
C VAL A 108 -17.24 14.90 30.24
N GLU A 109 -16.23 15.06 31.09
CA GLU A 109 -16.37 15.67 32.42
C GLU A 109 -15.76 17.07 32.45
N LYS A 110 -16.06 17.81 33.50
CA LYS A 110 -15.41 19.09 33.78
C LYS A 110 -13.96 18.87 34.22
N ALA A 111 -13.06 19.69 33.70
CA ALA A 111 -11.66 19.63 34.06
C ALA A 111 -11.43 19.86 35.56
N ARG A 112 -10.58 18.99 36.13
CA ARG A 112 -10.18 19.13 37.55
C ARG A 112 -8.98 20.08 37.72
N THR A 113 -8.15 20.17 36.71
CA THR A 113 -6.94 21.01 36.69
C THR A 113 -6.96 21.93 35.49
N ARG A 114 -6.43 21.49 34.36
CA ARG A 114 -6.34 22.25 33.12
C ARG A 114 -7.41 21.78 32.12
N PRO A 115 -8.27 22.67 31.61
CA PRO A 115 -9.17 22.36 30.51
C PRO A 115 -8.41 22.00 29.26
N VAL A 116 -8.99 21.10 28.45
CA VAL A 116 -8.46 20.74 27.13
C VAL A 116 -8.82 21.83 26.13
N SER A 117 -7.86 22.20 25.27
CA SER A 117 -8.09 23.14 24.16
C SER A 117 -8.50 22.44 22.89
N SER A 118 -9.04 23.16 21.91
CA SER A 118 -9.30 22.66 20.57
C SER A 118 -8.01 22.19 19.89
N ASP A 119 -6.91 22.92 20.07
CA ASP A 119 -5.61 22.57 19.48
C ASP A 119 -5.06 21.25 20.05
N ASP A 120 -5.21 21.03 21.36
CA ASP A 120 -4.86 19.76 22.01
C ASP A 120 -5.64 18.60 21.34
N LEU A 121 -6.94 18.77 21.08
CA LEU A 121 -7.78 17.75 20.43
C LEU A 121 -7.38 17.51 18.99
N VAL A 122 -7.14 18.57 18.22
CA VAL A 122 -6.67 18.45 16.82
C VAL A 122 -5.36 17.70 16.78
N GLU A 123 -4.39 18.03 17.64
CA GLU A 123 -3.11 17.34 17.69
C GLU A 123 -3.26 15.85 18.03
N HIS A 124 -4.01 15.53 19.10
CA HIS A 124 -4.13 14.15 19.57
C HIS A 124 -5.00 13.27 18.68
N VAL A 125 -6.05 13.82 18.07
CA VAL A 125 -6.89 13.10 17.10
C VAL A 125 -6.18 12.97 15.76
N GLY A 126 -5.43 14.00 15.34
CA GLY A 126 -4.68 13.98 14.08
C GLY A 126 -3.53 12.98 14.01
N ARG A 127 -3.05 12.48 15.14
CA ARG A 127 -2.02 11.43 15.20
C ARG A 127 -2.61 10.09 14.82
N MET A 128 -2.97 9.90 13.55
CA MET A 128 -3.60 8.68 13.00
C MET A 128 -2.73 7.41 13.09
N GLY A 129 -1.44 7.55 13.45
CA GLY A 129 -0.52 6.44 13.77
C GLY A 129 -0.41 5.39 12.67
N SER A 130 -0.64 4.12 13.03
CA SER A 130 -0.59 2.96 12.16
C SER A 130 -1.89 2.74 11.35
N SER A 131 -2.90 3.61 11.46
CA SER A 131 -4.12 3.48 10.67
C SER A 131 -3.87 3.76 9.18
N PRO A 132 -4.71 3.25 8.26
CA PRO A 132 -4.59 3.53 6.83
C PRO A 132 -5.03 4.94 6.45
N PHE A 133 -5.31 5.81 7.42
CA PHE A 133 -5.85 7.15 7.21
C PHE A 133 -4.85 8.25 7.56
N GLU A 134 -5.03 9.41 6.93
CA GLU A 134 -4.38 10.67 7.31
C GLU A 134 -5.42 11.79 7.42
N MET A 135 -5.30 12.62 8.44
CA MET A 135 -6.22 13.72 8.66
C MET A 135 -5.92 14.88 7.69
N ARG A 136 -6.91 15.28 6.88
CA ARG A 136 -6.83 16.45 6.02
C ARG A 136 -7.32 17.71 6.75
N THR A 137 -8.52 17.65 7.32
CA THR A 137 -9.10 18.73 8.10
C THR A 137 -9.70 18.18 9.40
N CYS A 138 -9.80 19.04 10.42
CA CYS A 138 -10.45 18.71 11.67
C CYS A 138 -11.34 19.86 12.12
N SER A 139 -12.61 19.55 12.41
CA SER A 139 -13.53 20.46 13.06
C SER A 139 -13.80 20.00 14.50
N VAL A 140 -13.73 20.91 15.47
CA VAL A 140 -13.87 20.60 16.89
C VAL A 140 -15.00 21.40 17.48
N GLU A 141 -15.99 20.70 18.05
CA GLU A 141 -17.07 21.26 18.88
C GLU A 141 -16.72 20.93 20.35
N LEU A 142 -16.23 21.90 21.09
CA LEU A 142 -15.73 21.74 22.44
C LEU A 142 -16.45 22.74 23.39
N ASP A 143 -17.09 22.23 24.44
CA ASP A 143 -17.60 23.06 25.50
C ASP A 143 -16.46 23.58 26.40
N GLU A 144 -16.65 24.78 26.96
CA GLU A 144 -15.65 25.36 27.87
C GLU A 144 -15.50 24.53 29.16
N GLY A 145 -14.25 24.40 29.58
CA GLY A 145 -13.94 23.73 30.84
C GLY A 145 -13.95 22.20 30.77
N CYS A 146 -14.03 21.60 29.59
CA CYS A 146 -13.93 20.15 29.45
C CYS A 146 -12.55 19.61 29.86
N GLY A 147 -12.56 18.47 30.56
CA GLY A 147 -11.39 17.71 30.96
C GLY A 147 -11.48 16.29 30.45
N MET A 148 -10.38 15.77 29.88
CA MET A 148 -10.32 14.40 29.41
C MET A 148 -8.89 13.88 29.36
N GLY A 149 -8.74 12.56 29.49
CA GLY A 149 -7.44 11.91 29.33
C GLY A 149 -7.18 11.59 27.86
N PHE A 150 -6.03 12.01 27.33
CA PHE A 150 -5.67 11.77 25.92
C PHE A 150 -5.58 10.29 25.56
N SER A 151 -5.27 9.40 26.52
CA SER A 151 -5.31 7.95 26.27
C SER A 151 -6.72 7.47 25.90
N ALA A 152 -7.78 8.04 26.54
CA ALA A 152 -9.15 7.74 26.19
C ALA A 152 -9.55 8.34 24.83
N VAL A 153 -9.10 9.55 24.51
CA VAL A 153 -9.25 10.17 23.17
C VAL A 153 -8.65 9.29 22.08
N HIS A 154 -7.43 8.77 22.31
CA HIS A 154 -6.77 7.88 21.34
C HIS A 154 -7.53 6.58 21.09
N LYS A 155 -8.20 6.02 22.13
CA LYS A 155 -9.03 4.81 21.97
C LYS A 155 -10.25 5.07 21.08
N VAL A 156 -10.93 6.21 21.30
CA VAL A 156 -12.12 6.56 20.48
C VAL A 156 -11.71 6.84 19.03
N ARG A 157 -10.59 7.56 18.82
CA ARG A 157 -10.05 7.77 17.48
C ARG A 157 -9.71 6.44 16.79
N ALA A 158 -9.03 5.50 17.47
CA ALA A 158 -8.70 4.20 16.92
C ALA A 158 -9.96 3.43 16.53
N ALA A 159 -10.97 3.39 17.40
CA ALA A 159 -12.26 2.76 17.11
C ALA A 159 -12.96 3.39 15.89
N ALA A 160 -12.89 4.71 15.71
CA ALA A 160 -13.43 5.37 14.52
C ALA A 160 -12.68 4.95 13.25
N CYS A 161 -11.34 4.82 13.31
CA CYS A 161 -10.54 4.33 12.19
C CYS A 161 -10.91 2.88 11.84
N ASP A 162 -11.03 2.00 12.83
CA ASP A 162 -11.38 0.59 12.61
C ASP A 162 -12.77 0.45 11.96
N LEU A 163 -13.76 1.23 12.44
CA LEU A 163 -15.10 1.25 11.84
C LEU A 163 -15.10 1.74 10.40
N LEU A 164 -14.32 2.77 10.10
CA LEU A 164 -14.21 3.30 8.73
C LEU A 164 -13.53 2.29 7.80
N GLU A 165 -12.45 1.65 8.27
CA GLU A 165 -11.77 0.60 7.52
C GLU A 165 -12.73 -0.56 7.22
N GLU A 166 -13.51 -1.00 8.20
CA GLU A 166 -14.52 -2.05 8.01
C GLU A 166 -15.59 -1.65 6.98
N ALA A 167 -16.08 -0.41 7.05
CA ALA A 167 -17.06 0.11 6.08
C ALA A 167 -16.50 0.11 4.64
N ILE A 168 -15.23 0.48 4.47
CA ILE A 168 -14.54 0.46 3.17
C ILE A 168 -14.38 -0.97 2.65
N LEU A 169 -14.06 -1.92 3.51
CA LEU A 169 -13.81 -3.31 3.13
C LEU A 169 -15.09 -4.15 2.94
N ALA A 170 -16.21 -3.73 3.52
CA ALA A 170 -17.47 -4.48 3.51
C ALA A 170 -17.95 -4.89 2.10
N PRO A 171 -17.90 -4.02 1.05
CA PRO A 171 -18.28 -4.41 -0.30
C PRO A 171 -17.41 -5.51 -0.91
N SER A 172 -16.11 -5.50 -0.57
CA SER A 172 -15.18 -6.52 -1.06
C SER A 172 -15.38 -7.87 -0.38
N ARG A 173 -15.64 -7.86 0.94
CA ARG A 173 -15.98 -9.08 1.70
C ARG A 173 -17.26 -9.73 1.18
N ARG A 174 -18.30 -8.95 0.93
CA ARG A 174 -19.56 -9.46 0.35
C ARG A 174 -19.36 -10.10 -1.04
N ARG A 175 -18.47 -9.52 -1.87
CA ARG A 175 -18.15 -10.12 -3.18
C ARG A 175 -17.41 -11.45 -3.03
N SER A 176 -16.49 -11.56 -2.09
CA SER A 176 -15.77 -12.81 -1.81
C SER A 176 -16.72 -13.91 -1.31
N GLU A 177 -17.60 -13.59 -0.37
CA GLU A 177 -18.62 -14.51 0.16
C GLU A 177 -19.58 -14.97 -0.97
N LEU A 178 -19.98 -14.06 -1.86
CA LEU A 178 -20.82 -14.40 -3.00
C LEU A 178 -20.09 -15.30 -3.99
N ALA A 179 -18.82 -15.05 -4.26
CA ALA A 179 -17.99 -15.85 -5.15
C ALA A 179 -17.81 -17.28 -4.59
N GLU A 180 -17.59 -17.43 -3.29
CA GLU A 180 -17.53 -18.74 -2.61
C GLU A 180 -18.86 -19.50 -2.71
N ARG A 181 -19.98 -18.81 -2.51
CA ARG A 181 -21.33 -19.41 -2.61
C ARG A 181 -21.71 -19.84 -4.04
N LEU A 182 -21.16 -19.16 -5.05
CA LEU A 182 -21.39 -19.47 -6.46
C LEU A 182 -20.40 -20.52 -7.00
N ASP A 183 -19.52 -21.06 -6.14
CA ASP A 183 -18.48 -22.04 -6.49
C ASP A 183 -17.69 -21.61 -7.75
N ILE A 184 -17.39 -20.31 -7.83
CA ILE A 184 -16.56 -19.78 -8.90
C ILE A 184 -15.15 -20.30 -8.67
N PRO A 185 -14.59 -21.11 -9.61
CA PRO A 185 -13.25 -21.69 -9.43
C PRO A 185 -12.24 -20.55 -9.20
N SER A 186 -11.64 -20.51 -8.03
CA SER A 186 -10.51 -19.62 -7.81
C SER A 186 -9.36 -20.15 -8.64
N HIS A 187 -8.83 -19.38 -9.58
CA HIS A 187 -7.64 -19.72 -10.38
C HIS A 187 -6.33 -19.89 -9.56
N ARG A 188 -6.45 -20.16 -8.25
CA ARG A 188 -5.30 -20.47 -7.38
C ARG A 188 -4.67 -21.86 -7.64
N GLY A 189 -5.22 -22.65 -8.55
CA GLY A 189 -4.84 -24.05 -8.77
C GLY A 189 -3.93 -24.33 -9.96
N VAL A 190 -3.35 -23.35 -10.66
CA VAL A 190 -2.52 -23.61 -11.85
C VAL A 190 -1.02 -23.69 -11.54
N ALA A 191 -0.58 -23.39 -10.33
CA ALA A 191 0.86 -23.39 -9.99
C ALA A 191 1.42 -24.71 -9.44
N ASP A 192 0.61 -25.69 -9.02
CA ASP A 192 1.11 -26.90 -8.34
C ASP A 192 1.03 -28.21 -9.14
N SER A 193 0.58 -28.20 -10.40
CA SER A 193 0.54 -29.42 -11.23
C SER A 193 1.57 -29.48 -12.36
N ALA A 194 2.59 -28.65 -12.32
CA ALA A 194 3.62 -28.59 -13.38
C ALA A 194 4.81 -29.54 -13.12
N ASN A 195 4.58 -30.74 -12.61
CA ASN A 195 5.66 -31.74 -12.49
C ASN A 195 5.22 -33.18 -12.70
N GLU A 196 4.39 -33.48 -13.70
CA GLU A 196 4.29 -34.84 -14.22
C GLU A 196 3.90 -34.83 -15.71
N HIS A 197 4.80 -35.40 -16.52
CA HIS A 197 4.66 -35.79 -17.91
C HIS A 197 4.74 -34.68 -18.99
N ASN A 198 5.97 -34.53 -19.44
CA ASN A 198 6.37 -33.98 -20.73
C ASN A 198 5.82 -34.86 -21.87
N ASP A 199 4.65 -34.57 -22.37
CA ASP A 199 4.16 -35.07 -23.66
C ASP A 199 3.80 -33.85 -24.53
N ALA A 200 4.62 -33.73 -25.62
CA ALA A 200 4.57 -32.68 -26.61
C ALA A 200 3.24 -32.70 -27.35
N ARG A 201 2.23 -32.01 -26.86
CA ARG A 201 1.07 -31.52 -27.62
C ARG A 201 1.01 -30.02 -27.44
N SER A 202 1.04 -29.30 -28.57
CA SER A 202 0.90 -27.86 -28.63
C SER A 202 -0.27 -27.39 -27.75
N ALA A 203 0.03 -26.92 -26.55
CA ALA A 203 -0.93 -26.20 -25.72
C ALA A 203 -1.16 -24.84 -26.39
N GLU A 204 -2.30 -24.63 -27.00
CA GLU A 204 -2.74 -23.29 -27.35
C GLU A 204 -2.75 -22.46 -26.06
N ALA A 205 -1.94 -21.41 -26.04
CA ALA A 205 -1.88 -20.50 -24.91
C ALA A 205 -3.22 -19.78 -24.83
N MET A 206 -4.01 -20.08 -23.77
CA MET A 206 -5.25 -19.36 -23.49
C MET A 206 -4.91 -18.08 -22.77
N VAL A 207 -5.12 -16.92 -23.39
CA VAL A 207 -5.02 -15.61 -22.75
C VAL A 207 -6.36 -15.28 -22.11
N CYS A 208 -6.38 -15.21 -20.77
CA CYS A 208 -7.56 -14.78 -20.04
C CYS A 208 -7.42 -13.31 -19.67
N ALA A 209 -8.36 -12.46 -20.09
CA ALA A 209 -8.46 -11.07 -19.69
C ALA A 209 -9.58 -10.90 -18.67
N LEU A 210 -9.30 -10.28 -17.51
CA LEU A 210 -10.31 -9.87 -16.56
C LEU A 210 -10.82 -8.48 -16.95
N ALA A 211 -12.02 -8.40 -17.49
CA ALA A 211 -12.66 -7.14 -17.82
C ALA A 211 -13.52 -6.65 -16.64
N THR A 212 -13.32 -5.40 -16.22
CA THR A 212 -14.08 -4.75 -15.13
C THR A 212 -15.29 -3.96 -15.63
N SER A 213 -15.45 -3.82 -16.94
CA SER A 213 -16.62 -3.20 -17.59
C SER A 213 -16.96 -3.92 -18.89
N LEU A 214 -18.20 -3.73 -19.39
CA LEU A 214 -18.63 -4.28 -20.69
C LEU A 214 -17.80 -3.75 -21.87
N GLU A 215 -17.40 -2.47 -21.82
CA GLU A 215 -16.54 -1.85 -22.82
C GLU A 215 -15.14 -2.46 -22.85
N ALA A 216 -14.57 -2.78 -21.68
CA ALA A 216 -13.29 -3.47 -21.57
C ALA A 216 -13.37 -4.93 -22.04
N ALA A 217 -14.54 -5.59 -21.88
CA ALA A 217 -14.78 -6.94 -22.37
C ALA A 217 -14.86 -7.00 -23.90
N ASP A 218 -15.45 -5.99 -24.54
CA ASP A 218 -15.55 -5.90 -26.01
C ASP A 218 -14.19 -5.57 -26.65
N ALA A 219 -13.32 -4.82 -25.97
CA ALA A 219 -11.96 -4.52 -26.45
C ALA A 219 -11.00 -5.72 -26.32
N ALA A 220 -11.34 -6.75 -25.55
CA ALA A 220 -10.53 -7.94 -25.31
C ALA A 220 -10.90 -9.13 -26.26
N ARG A 221 -11.91 -8.97 -27.13
CA ARG A 221 -12.28 -9.92 -28.18
C ARG A 221 -11.47 -9.71 -29.45
#